data_e95bf826c7ca02a1c02d47b54f39d96c
#
_entry.id   e95bf826c7ca02a1c02d47b54f39d96c
#
_cell.length_a   1.000
_cell.length_b   1.000
_cell.length_c   1.000
_cell.angle_alpha   90.00
_cell.angle_beta   90.00
_cell.angle_gamma   90.00
#
_symmetry.space_group_name_H-M   'P 1'
#
loop_
_entity.id
_entity.type
_entity.pdbx_description
1 polymer ?
#
loop_
_entity_poly.entity_id
_entity_poly.type
_entity_poly.pdbx_seq_one_letter_code
_entity_poly.pdbx_strand_id
1 'polypeptide(L)'
;MKQSAKTKQKGAAGAGEVKEKVSARADNNHKGLKDGNVKPAKAVKVQAAAAARTVAAGGAEKNSKAKGNAKALKVRFLGGVGEIGKNMTALEFGKDIIVIDAGLTFPGENMPGVDLVIPDDTYLVQNKSRVRGIVITHGHEDHIGAMPYILKDLNVPVFGTKLTLTLIENKLREHKVNDARLNCIKPGSVVKLGCFSVEFINVNHSIAGAVGLAITTPVGVVFHSGDFKIDFTPVNGETMDLARIAEIGKKGVLLLMADSTNIEIEGSTMSESVVKDTLDHVFGDNVSRRLIIATFASNVHRVQQILDLAVKYKRKVAFSGRSMINIADAASRIGELKIPEGLIVDVEKVKNFRDEEIAIISTGTQGEPMSALTRMASGEFNKVTIGGNDTVVISASVIPGNEKMIYGVINNLYRLGAEVIYESLEPIHVSGHACRGELRILHTLLKPRFFIPVHGEYRHLKKHEKLAESLGMKPGSIVIAEIGDTVELDGKTIKFGEKFPSGSRFVDGVGIDGADSFVLRDRIHLSEDGLIVAVVAVDEYSAELSSVEIIGKGLVLTESIINDTRANLVNALKQTDLRKVRDETELSGIIRRILKNYLFKVTKKNPMILPVVMVV
;
A
#
# COMPACT_ATOMS: atom_id res chain seq x y z
N MET A 1 -72.64 7.96 11.06
CA MET A 1 -73.27 7.46 9.84
C MET A 1 -72.28 6.51 9.23
N LYS A 2 -72.34 5.17 9.48
CA LYS A 2 -73.08 4.14 8.77
C LYS A 2 -72.79 4.20 7.27
N GLN A 3 -72.19 3.24 6.52
CA GLN A 3 -72.40 1.76 6.49
C GLN A 3 -71.23 1.22 5.64
N SER A 4 -70.48 0.16 5.92
CA SER A 4 -70.76 -1.29 5.88
C SER A 4 -71.12 -1.84 4.49
N ALA A 5 -70.32 -2.82 4.05
CA ALA A 5 -70.70 -4.16 3.60
C ALA A 5 -69.57 -4.74 2.72
N LYS A 6 -68.82 -5.80 3.12
CA LYS A 6 -69.10 -7.26 3.01
C LYS A 6 -69.44 -7.73 1.60
N THR A 7 -68.60 -8.62 1.02
CA THR A 7 -68.98 -10.00 0.75
C THR A 7 -67.89 -10.81 -0.01
N LYS A 8 -67.38 -11.88 0.60
CA LYS A 8 -67.34 -13.30 0.27
C LYS A 8 -66.54 -13.77 -0.99
N GLN A 9 -65.48 -14.47 -0.76
CA GLN A 9 -65.27 -15.92 -0.76
C GLN A 9 -65.74 -16.74 -1.98
N LYS A 10 -64.75 -17.45 -2.58
CA LYS A 10 -64.69 -18.88 -3.00
C LYS A 10 -63.63 -18.97 -4.14
N GLY A 11 -62.75 -19.90 -4.27
CA GLY A 11 -62.52 -21.22 -3.69
C GLY A 11 -61.52 -21.96 -4.52
N ALA A 12 -60.73 -22.69 -3.83
CA ALA A 12 -60.22 -24.04 -4.08
C ALA A 12 -59.35 -24.39 -5.33
N ALA A 13 -58.18 -24.87 -5.01
CA ALA A 13 -57.60 -26.17 -5.36
C ALA A 13 -56.78 -26.31 -6.67
N GLY A 14 -55.57 -26.79 -6.55
CA GLY A 14 -54.75 -27.35 -7.60
C GLY A 14 -53.33 -27.61 -7.16
N ALA A 15 -53.12 -28.67 -6.37
CA ALA A 15 -51.78 -29.21 -6.05
C ALA A 15 -51.19 -29.88 -7.30
N GLY A 16 -49.91 -29.67 -7.53
CA GLY A 16 -49.11 -30.35 -8.53
C GLY A 16 -47.66 -30.49 -8.07
N GLU A 17 -47.39 -31.59 -7.35
CA GLU A 17 -46.04 -32.08 -7.10
C GLU A 17 -45.37 -32.48 -8.42
N VAL A 18 -44.15 -31.97 -8.66
CA VAL A 18 -43.21 -32.63 -9.59
C VAL A 18 -41.96 -33.01 -8.82
N LYS A 19 -41.88 -34.27 -8.49
CA LYS A 19 -40.65 -34.95 -8.07
C LYS A 19 -39.82 -35.22 -9.31
N GLU A 20 -38.58 -34.77 -9.35
CA GLU A 20 -37.61 -35.24 -10.30
C GLU A 20 -36.47 -35.99 -9.60
N LYS A 21 -36.25 -37.18 -10.13
CA LYS A 21 -35.40 -38.24 -9.59
C LYS A 21 -33.92 -37.96 -9.86
N VAL A 22 -33.11 -38.09 -8.83
CA VAL A 22 -31.67 -38.32 -8.94
C VAL A 22 -31.48 -39.83 -9.17
N SER A 23 -30.89 -40.23 -10.30
CA SER A 23 -30.38 -41.56 -10.53
C SER A 23 -28.85 -41.56 -10.53
N ALA A 24 -28.31 -42.24 -9.54
CA ALA A 24 -26.92 -42.66 -9.49
C ALA A 24 -26.63 -43.73 -10.56
N ARG A 25 -25.50 -43.62 -11.24
CA ARG A 25 -24.84 -44.77 -11.87
C ARG A 25 -23.36 -44.76 -11.49
N ALA A 26 -23.02 -45.69 -10.64
CA ALA A 26 -21.69 -46.23 -10.49
C ALA A 26 -21.46 -47.25 -11.60
N ASP A 27 -20.32 -47.21 -12.25
CA ASP A 27 -19.75 -48.40 -12.89
C ASP A 27 -18.23 -48.42 -12.71
N ASN A 28 -17.84 -49.52 -12.09
CA ASN A 28 -16.48 -50.03 -11.92
C ASN A 28 -15.87 -50.42 -13.27
N ASN A 29 -14.60 -50.05 -13.50
CA ASN A 29 -13.71 -50.90 -14.28
C ASN A 29 -12.25 -50.81 -13.79
N HIS A 30 -11.86 -51.78 -12.99
CA HIS A 30 -10.47 -52.12 -12.73
C HIS A 30 -9.91 -52.89 -13.92
N LYS A 31 -8.84 -52.42 -14.52
CA LYS A 31 -7.79 -53.27 -15.08
C LYS A 31 -6.46 -52.54 -15.09
N GLY A 32 -5.47 -53.18 -14.46
CA GLY A 32 -4.13 -52.69 -14.19
C GLY A 32 -3.27 -52.46 -15.41
N LEU A 33 -2.29 -51.63 -15.23
CA LEU A 33 -1.04 -51.59 -16.01
C LEU A 33 0.12 -51.12 -15.13
N LYS A 34 1.20 -51.81 -15.38
CA LYS A 34 2.47 -51.97 -14.68
C LYS A 34 3.30 -50.67 -14.48
N ASP A 35 4.19 -50.77 -13.51
CA ASP A 35 5.33 -49.96 -13.17
C ASP A 35 5.98 -49.21 -14.34
N GLY A 36 6.10 -47.90 -14.22
CA GLY A 36 6.87 -47.05 -15.09
C GLY A 36 7.56 -45.94 -14.28
N ASN A 37 8.86 -46.10 -14.11
CA ASN A 37 9.84 -45.17 -13.54
C ASN A 37 9.55 -43.70 -13.86
N VAL A 38 9.18 -42.90 -12.87
CA VAL A 38 9.10 -41.45 -12.98
C VAL A 38 10.35 -40.84 -12.35
N LYS A 39 11.24 -40.35 -13.22
CA LYS A 39 12.37 -39.49 -12.83
C LYS A 39 11.84 -38.14 -12.28
N PRO A 40 12.50 -37.53 -11.28
CA PRO A 40 12.06 -36.25 -10.74
C PRO A 40 12.24 -35.11 -11.77
N ALA A 41 11.20 -34.29 -11.91
CA ALA A 41 11.18 -33.14 -12.79
C ALA A 41 12.22 -32.10 -12.35
N LYS A 42 13.04 -31.68 -13.29
CA LYS A 42 14.02 -30.59 -13.13
C LYS A 42 13.29 -29.27 -12.89
N ALA A 43 13.79 -28.52 -11.90
CA ALA A 43 13.42 -27.14 -11.66
C ALA A 43 13.60 -26.29 -12.93
N VAL A 44 12.52 -25.64 -13.34
CA VAL A 44 12.53 -24.69 -14.45
C VAL A 44 13.15 -23.38 -13.95
N LYS A 45 14.38 -23.11 -14.36
CA LYS A 45 14.97 -21.77 -14.25
C LYS A 45 14.26 -20.86 -15.25
N VAL A 46 13.54 -19.86 -14.74
CA VAL A 46 13.06 -18.74 -15.57
C VAL A 46 14.28 -17.89 -15.90
N GLN A 47 14.85 -18.08 -17.08
CA GLN A 47 15.78 -17.14 -17.68
C GLN A 47 14.99 -16.05 -18.39
N ALA A 48 15.17 -14.79 -17.97
CA ALA A 48 14.72 -13.62 -18.70
C ALA A 48 15.42 -13.59 -20.07
N ALA A 49 14.67 -13.86 -21.13
CA ALA A 49 15.12 -13.72 -22.50
C ALA A 49 14.98 -12.25 -22.93
N ALA A 50 16.09 -11.51 -22.90
CA ALA A 50 16.22 -10.24 -23.60
C ALA A 50 16.32 -10.54 -25.11
N ALA A 51 15.24 -10.32 -25.84
CA ALA A 51 15.24 -10.38 -27.29
C ALA A 51 15.91 -9.12 -27.87
N ALA A 52 17.21 -9.20 -28.13
CA ALA A 52 17.91 -8.22 -28.96
C ALA A 52 17.49 -8.43 -30.43
N ARG A 53 16.72 -7.51 -30.98
CA ARG A 53 16.54 -7.39 -32.43
C ARG A 53 17.65 -6.55 -33.00
N THR A 54 18.67 -7.21 -33.56
CA THR A 54 19.67 -6.63 -34.44
C THR A 54 19.00 -6.24 -35.77
N VAL A 55 18.99 -4.93 -36.06
CA VAL A 55 18.71 -4.43 -37.41
C VAL A 55 20.05 -4.00 -38.00
N ALA A 56 20.33 -4.57 -39.21
CA ALA A 56 21.55 -4.40 -39.96
C ALA A 56 21.89 -2.94 -40.27
N ALA A 57 23.14 -2.59 -40.07
CA ALA A 57 23.72 -1.33 -40.50
C ALA A 57 24.03 -1.39 -42.01
N GLY A 58 23.36 -0.56 -42.77
CA GLY A 58 23.71 -0.19 -44.13
C GLY A 58 24.09 1.29 -44.15
N GLY A 59 25.34 1.59 -44.45
CA GLY A 59 25.90 2.94 -44.40
C GLY A 59 25.37 3.89 -45.47
N ALA A 60 25.21 5.14 -45.07
CA ALA A 60 25.43 6.33 -45.93
C ALA A 60 25.53 7.54 -45.00
N GLU A 61 26.71 8.06 -44.79
CA GLU A 61 26.94 9.39 -44.26
C GLU A 61 26.27 10.43 -45.19
N LYS A 62 25.23 11.08 -44.68
CA LYS A 62 24.80 12.37 -45.20
C LYS A 62 24.67 13.34 -44.05
N ASN A 63 25.60 14.30 -44.04
CA ASN A 63 25.54 15.54 -43.27
C ASN A 63 24.11 16.13 -43.32
N SER A 64 23.29 15.93 -42.30
CA SER A 64 22.07 16.67 -42.07
C SER A 64 22.29 17.61 -40.91
N LYS A 65 22.30 18.91 -41.24
CA LYS A 65 22.23 20.00 -40.30
C LYS A 65 21.20 19.70 -39.22
N ALA A 66 21.64 19.75 -37.96
CA ALA A 66 20.77 19.54 -36.78
C ALA A 66 19.55 20.47 -36.85
N LYS A 67 18.40 19.93 -37.23
CA LYS A 67 17.10 20.53 -36.92
C LYS A 67 16.98 20.48 -35.40
N GLY A 68 16.87 21.68 -34.79
CA GLY A 68 16.77 21.85 -33.35
C GLY A 68 15.73 20.86 -32.78
N ASN A 69 16.17 19.99 -31.88
CA ASN A 69 15.34 19.04 -31.16
C ASN A 69 14.22 19.83 -30.49
N ALA A 70 12.99 19.69 -30.94
CA ALA A 70 11.83 20.19 -30.23
C ALA A 70 11.88 19.58 -28.82
N LYS A 71 11.94 20.46 -27.81
CA LYS A 71 12.01 20.01 -26.42
C LYS A 71 10.74 19.21 -26.12
N ALA A 72 10.88 17.94 -25.73
CA ALA A 72 9.79 17.08 -25.33
C ALA A 72 9.52 17.23 -23.83
N LEU A 73 8.26 17.14 -23.45
CA LEU A 73 7.87 16.90 -22.06
C LEU A 73 8.24 15.45 -21.72
N LYS A 74 8.94 15.26 -20.61
CA LYS A 74 9.28 13.94 -20.07
C LYS A 74 8.48 13.68 -18.82
N VAL A 75 7.77 12.55 -18.80
CA VAL A 75 7.09 12.01 -17.63
C VAL A 75 7.92 10.86 -17.10
N ARG A 76 8.38 10.94 -15.85
CA ARG A 76 9.24 9.94 -15.21
C ARG A 76 8.52 9.35 -14.01
N PHE A 77 8.42 8.03 -13.98
CA PHE A 77 7.72 7.31 -12.91
C PHE A 77 8.72 6.80 -11.89
N LEU A 78 8.73 7.42 -10.70
CA LEU A 78 9.54 6.99 -9.56
C LEU A 78 8.76 5.98 -8.70
N GLY A 79 7.43 5.99 -8.76
CA GLY A 79 6.53 5.07 -8.09
C GLY A 79 5.08 5.24 -8.57
N GLY A 80 4.15 4.43 -8.05
CA GLY A 80 2.71 4.55 -8.33
C GLY A 80 2.25 3.99 -9.69
N VAL A 81 3.06 3.18 -10.36
CA VAL A 81 2.71 2.46 -11.60
C VAL A 81 3.13 1.00 -11.50
N GLY A 82 2.20 0.09 -11.83
CA GLY A 82 2.40 -1.34 -11.64
C GLY A 82 2.30 -1.81 -10.18
N GLU A 83 2.02 -0.89 -9.27
CA GLU A 83 1.84 -1.10 -7.84
C GLU A 83 0.80 -0.12 -7.28
N ILE A 84 0.31 -0.37 -6.05
CA ILE A 84 -0.46 0.57 -5.24
C ILE A 84 0.47 1.08 -4.14
N GLY A 85 0.55 2.41 -4.01
CA GLY A 85 1.47 3.08 -3.08
C GLY A 85 2.70 3.65 -3.74
N LYS A 86 3.57 4.30 -2.97
CA LYS A 86 4.79 5.01 -3.40
C LYS A 86 4.57 6.00 -4.54
N ASN A 87 3.39 6.64 -4.59
CA ASN A 87 3.07 7.56 -5.68
C ASN A 87 4.08 8.69 -5.76
N MET A 88 4.82 8.75 -6.88
CA MET A 88 5.80 9.79 -7.14
C MET A 88 6.09 9.88 -8.63
N THR A 89 5.71 11.00 -9.26
CA THR A 89 5.92 11.23 -10.69
C THR A 89 6.60 12.56 -10.92
N ALA A 90 7.62 12.62 -11.78
CA ALA A 90 8.29 13.86 -12.17
C ALA A 90 7.93 14.25 -13.60
N LEU A 91 7.53 15.51 -13.78
CA LEU A 91 7.38 16.14 -15.09
C LEU A 91 8.58 17.05 -15.38
N GLU A 92 9.26 16.79 -16.47
CA GLU A 92 10.47 17.53 -16.87
C GLU A 92 10.29 18.18 -18.24
N PHE A 93 10.60 19.47 -18.32
CA PHE A 93 10.68 20.18 -19.60
C PHE A 93 11.84 21.18 -19.61
N GLY A 94 12.80 20.95 -20.49
CA GLY A 94 14.00 21.80 -20.57
C GLY A 94 14.82 21.76 -19.29
N LYS A 95 14.86 22.88 -18.54
CA LYS A 95 15.61 23.00 -17.28
C LYS A 95 14.74 22.91 -16.04
N ASP A 96 13.45 22.71 -16.18
CA ASP A 96 12.51 22.72 -15.07
C ASP A 96 11.92 21.31 -14.84
N ILE A 97 11.83 20.91 -13.57
CA ILE A 97 11.24 19.68 -13.10
C ILE A 97 10.24 20.03 -12.00
N ILE A 98 9.06 19.43 -12.04
CA ILE A 98 8.11 19.41 -10.92
C ILE A 98 7.84 17.97 -10.53
N VAL A 99 7.53 17.74 -9.26
CA VAL A 99 7.22 16.41 -8.73
C VAL A 99 5.76 16.40 -8.28
N ILE A 100 5.04 15.34 -8.61
CA ILE A 100 3.68 15.07 -8.15
C ILE A 100 3.77 13.98 -7.12
N ASP A 101 3.36 14.29 -5.89
CA ASP A 101 3.35 13.42 -4.72
C ASP A 101 4.74 12.89 -4.31
N ALA A 102 4.83 12.33 -3.10
CA ALA A 102 5.99 11.64 -2.55
C ALA A 102 5.52 10.64 -1.49
N GLY A 103 4.93 9.55 -1.96
CA GLY A 103 4.28 8.55 -1.15
C GLY A 103 5.20 7.43 -0.67
N LEU A 104 4.71 6.64 0.28
CA LEU A 104 5.34 5.39 0.72
C LEU A 104 4.44 4.20 0.39
N THR A 105 4.99 3.00 0.58
CA THR A 105 4.22 1.76 0.71
C THR A 105 4.76 0.94 1.88
N PHE A 106 3.96 -0.03 2.35
CA PHE A 106 4.38 -0.95 3.39
C PHE A 106 5.15 -2.14 2.80
N PRO A 107 6.10 -2.72 3.55
CA PRO A 107 6.85 -3.88 3.08
C PRO A 107 5.96 -5.10 2.90
N GLY A 108 6.25 -5.92 1.88
CA GLY A 108 5.63 -7.22 1.71
C GLY A 108 6.23 -8.29 2.64
N GLU A 109 5.64 -9.49 2.64
CA GLU A 109 6.09 -10.63 3.46
C GLU A 109 7.56 -11.02 3.19
N ASN A 110 8.07 -10.72 2.01
CA ASN A 110 9.45 -10.96 1.58
C ASN A 110 10.45 -9.89 2.03
N MET A 111 10.05 -8.96 2.90
CA MET A 111 10.88 -7.85 3.38
C MET A 111 10.96 -7.81 4.92
N PRO A 112 11.44 -8.87 5.58
CA PRO A 112 11.49 -8.94 7.04
C PRO A 112 12.35 -7.82 7.63
N GLY A 113 11.80 -7.12 8.65
CA GLY A 113 12.48 -6.04 9.37
C GLY A 113 12.61 -4.73 8.60
N VAL A 114 11.95 -4.58 7.46
CA VAL A 114 11.75 -3.28 6.79
C VAL A 114 10.48 -2.66 7.37
N ASP A 115 10.56 -1.39 7.77
CA ASP A 115 9.40 -0.67 8.32
C ASP A 115 8.56 -0.04 7.21
N LEU A 116 9.22 0.62 6.24
CA LEU A 116 8.59 1.34 5.15
C LEU A 116 9.41 1.21 3.85
N VAL A 117 8.74 1.34 2.73
CA VAL A 117 9.36 1.38 1.40
C VAL A 117 9.02 2.72 0.73
N ILE A 118 10.04 3.45 0.29
CA ILE A 118 9.91 4.76 -0.35
C ILE A 118 10.49 4.75 -1.77
N PRO A 119 10.07 5.67 -2.66
CA PRO A 119 10.66 5.80 -3.98
C PRO A 119 12.15 6.13 -3.92
N ASP A 120 12.93 5.64 -4.88
CA ASP A 120 14.30 6.08 -5.10
C ASP A 120 14.31 7.48 -5.74
N ASP A 121 14.73 8.47 -5.00
CA ASP A 121 14.78 9.87 -5.40
C ASP A 121 16.15 10.32 -5.97
N THR A 122 17.08 9.38 -6.19
CA THR A 122 18.44 9.65 -6.68
C THR A 122 18.42 10.57 -7.91
N TYR A 123 17.51 10.32 -8.86
CA TYR A 123 17.36 11.16 -10.05
C TYR A 123 17.05 12.64 -9.69
N LEU A 124 16.17 12.86 -8.73
CA LEU A 124 15.76 14.21 -8.31
C LEU A 124 16.88 14.92 -7.56
N VAL A 125 17.60 14.22 -6.70
CA VAL A 125 18.75 14.74 -5.95
C VAL A 125 19.87 15.16 -6.91
N GLN A 126 20.19 14.33 -7.91
CA GLN A 126 21.16 14.66 -8.96
C GLN A 126 20.76 15.88 -9.81
N ASN A 127 19.45 16.16 -9.90
CA ASN A 127 18.89 17.29 -10.64
C ASN A 127 18.29 18.37 -9.73
N LYS A 128 18.67 18.44 -8.45
CA LYS A 128 18.10 19.32 -7.41
C LYS A 128 17.93 20.77 -7.86
N SER A 129 18.91 21.34 -8.54
CA SER A 129 18.87 22.73 -9.03
C SER A 129 17.77 22.99 -10.08
N ARG A 130 17.24 21.94 -10.70
CA ARG A 130 16.20 21.98 -11.72
C ARG A 130 14.80 21.74 -11.13
N VAL A 131 14.69 21.15 -9.94
CA VAL A 131 13.41 20.86 -9.28
C VAL A 131 12.82 22.15 -8.73
N ARG A 132 11.65 22.53 -9.23
CA ARG A 132 10.94 23.78 -8.89
C ARG A 132 10.03 23.65 -7.69
N GLY A 133 9.55 22.44 -7.41
CA GLY A 133 8.69 22.15 -6.26
C GLY A 133 8.03 20.79 -6.37
N ILE A 134 7.38 20.40 -5.27
CA ILE A 134 6.53 19.21 -5.14
C ILE A 134 5.10 19.69 -5.02
N VAL A 135 4.19 19.15 -5.80
CA VAL A 135 2.75 19.40 -5.73
C VAL A 135 2.06 18.16 -5.22
N ILE A 136 1.27 18.28 -4.16
CA ILE A 136 0.64 17.15 -3.48
C ILE A 136 -0.85 17.13 -3.79
N THR A 137 -1.33 15.97 -4.22
CA THR A 137 -2.74 15.76 -4.54
C THR A 137 -3.60 15.66 -3.29
N HIS A 138 -3.18 14.89 -2.29
CA HIS A 138 -3.91 14.73 -1.02
C HIS A 138 -3.01 14.13 0.09
N GLY A 139 -3.57 13.95 1.29
CA GLY A 139 -2.81 13.64 2.50
C GLY A 139 -2.72 12.16 2.90
N HIS A 140 -2.98 11.18 2.02
CA HIS A 140 -2.76 9.77 2.33
C HIS A 140 -1.27 9.42 2.34
N GLU A 141 -0.91 8.35 3.06
CA GLU A 141 0.47 7.90 3.27
C GLU A 141 1.18 7.55 1.96
N ASP A 142 0.46 6.94 1.05
CA ASP A 142 0.97 6.56 -0.27
C ASP A 142 1.15 7.74 -1.24
N HIS A 143 0.85 8.97 -0.78
CA HIS A 143 1.09 10.25 -1.48
C HIS A 143 2.00 11.22 -0.71
N ILE A 144 2.06 11.13 0.64
CA ILE A 144 2.89 12.04 1.45
C ILE A 144 3.89 11.34 2.37
N GLY A 145 3.81 10.02 2.49
CA GLY A 145 4.56 9.30 3.53
C GLY A 145 6.08 9.36 3.37
N ALA A 146 6.60 9.53 2.15
CA ALA A 146 8.02 9.69 1.91
C ALA A 146 8.54 11.14 2.10
N MET A 147 7.65 12.13 2.30
CA MET A 147 8.03 13.55 2.41
C MET A 147 9.15 13.84 3.42
N PRO A 148 9.17 13.26 4.64
CA PRO A 148 10.25 13.53 5.60
C PRO A 148 11.62 13.07 5.11
N TYR A 149 11.66 12.03 4.30
CA TYR A 149 12.90 11.47 3.74
C TYR A 149 13.37 12.27 2.54
N ILE A 150 12.46 12.54 1.59
CA ILE A 150 12.74 13.27 0.36
C ILE A 150 13.18 14.71 0.65
N LEU A 151 12.53 15.41 1.59
CA LEU A 151 12.86 16.82 1.88
C LEU A 151 14.19 17.00 2.59
N LYS A 152 14.73 16.00 3.27
CA LYS A 152 16.11 16.05 3.81
C LYS A 152 17.13 16.25 2.70
N ASP A 153 16.95 15.57 1.58
CA ASP A 153 17.89 15.59 0.47
C ASP A 153 17.56 16.68 -0.56
N LEU A 154 16.28 16.95 -0.79
CA LEU A 154 15.82 17.81 -1.89
C LEU A 154 15.50 19.25 -1.47
N ASN A 155 14.93 19.48 -0.29
CA ASN A 155 14.50 20.78 0.26
C ASN A 155 13.99 21.81 -0.77
N VAL A 156 12.88 21.48 -1.44
CA VAL A 156 12.19 22.33 -2.41
C VAL A 156 10.83 22.79 -1.87
N PRO A 157 10.19 23.83 -2.45
CA PRO A 157 8.84 24.25 -2.05
C PRO A 157 7.82 23.12 -2.25
N VAL A 158 6.93 22.94 -1.28
CA VAL A 158 5.82 21.97 -1.32
C VAL A 158 4.51 22.73 -1.37
N PHE A 159 3.60 22.30 -2.24
CA PHE A 159 2.27 22.90 -2.44
C PHE A 159 1.20 21.84 -2.19
N GLY A 160 0.24 22.15 -1.33
CA GLY A 160 -0.86 21.25 -0.99
C GLY A 160 -2.00 21.98 -0.28
N THR A 161 -3.12 21.32 -0.10
CA THR A 161 -4.25 21.84 0.66
C THR A 161 -3.95 21.88 2.16
N LYS A 162 -4.79 22.59 2.91
CA LYS A 162 -4.53 22.89 4.33
C LYS A 162 -4.36 21.61 5.17
N LEU A 163 -5.28 20.66 5.05
CA LEU A 163 -5.18 19.40 5.80
C LEU A 163 -3.94 18.61 5.39
N THR A 164 -3.72 18.44 4.09
CA THR A 164 -2.54 17.75 3.53
C THR A 164 -1.24 18.32 4.10
N LEU A 165 -1.07 19.64 4.08
CA LEU A 165 0.15 20.27 4.62
C LEU A 165 0.26 20.12 6.14
N THR A 166 -0.85 20.14 6.87
CA THR A 166 -0.83 19.92 8.33
C THR A 166 -0.37 18.50 8.68
N LEU A 167 -0.80 17.51 7.89
CA LEU A 167 -0.34 16.13 8.05
C LEU A 167 1.16 15.99 7.72
N ILE A 168 1.62 16.63 6.64
CA ILE A 168 3.04 16.69 6.29
C ILE A 168 3.84 17.37 7.40
N GLU A 169 3.38 18.51 7.92
CA GLU A 169 4.06 19.23 9.02
C GLU A 169 4.24 18.36 10.26
N ASN A 170 3.21 17.58 10.65
CA ASN A 170 3.30 16.66 11.78
C ASN A 170 4.39 15.60 11.54
N LYS A 171 4.43 15.00 10.35
CA LYS A 171 5.47 14.03 9.96
C LYS A 171 6.88 14.63 9.97
N LEU A 172 7.02 15.82 9.41
CA LEU A 172 8.31 16.54 9.38
C LEU A 172 8.82 16.81 10.80
N ARG A 173 7.91 17.18 11.71
CA ARG A 173 8.24 17.40 13.13
C ARG A 173 8.71 16.13 13.81
N GLU A 174 8.04 15.00 13.58
CA GLU A 174 8.45 13.68 14.10
C GLU A 174 9.84 13.29 13.61
N HIS A 175 10.16 13.61 12.35
CA HIS A 175 11.46 13.34 11.71
C HIS A 175 12.50 14.46 11.89
N LYS A 176 12.19 15.52 12.67
CA LYS A 176 13.07 16.66 12.95
C LYS A 176 13.52 17.43 11.68
N VAL A 177 12.67 17.50 10.66
CA VAL A 177 12.87 18.32 9.46
C VAL A 177 12.17 19.65 9.67
N ASN A 178 12.93 20.73 9.91
CA ASN A 178 12.38 22.00 10.38
C ASN A 178 12.43 23.12 9.34
N ASP A 179 13.10 22.94 8.21
CA ASP A 179 13.37 23.95 7.18
C ASP A 179 12.52 23.80 5.91
N ALA A 180 11.48 22.97 5.97
CA ALA A 180 10.59 22.72 4.85
C ALA A 180 9.73 23.96 4.51
N ARG A 181 9.60 24.25 3.21
CA ARG A 181 8.82 25.39 2.71
C ARG A 181 7.44 24.91 2.25
N LEU A 182 6.47 24.93 3.17
CA LEU A 182 5.10 24.49 2.92
C LEU A 182 4.23 25.67 2.45
N ASN A 183 3.59 25.54 1.29
CA ASN A 183 2.78 26.58 0.65
C ASN A 183 1.34 26.09 0.52
N CYS A 184 0.45 26.66 1.32
CA CYS A 184 -0.96 26.30 1.31
C CYS A 184 -1.67 26.84 0.08
N ILE A 185 -2.37 25.94 -0.63
CA ILE A 185 -3.24 26.27 -1.76
C ILE A 185 -4.69 25.90 -1.44
N LYS A 186 -5.60 26.39 -2.27
CA LYS A 186 -7.02 26.00 -2.29
C LYS A 186 -7.38 25.49 -3.67
N PRO A 187 -8.44 24.67 -3.82
CA PRO A 187 -9.01 24.38 -5.13
C PRO A 187 -9.24 25.67 -5.93
N GLY A 188 -8.94 25.65 -7.22
CA GLY A 188 -8.93 26.81 -8.11
C GLY A 188 -7.63 27.64 -8.07
N SER A 189 -6.72 27.41 -7.13
CA SER A 189 -5.41 28.07 -7.11
C SER A 189 -4.57 27.68 -8.32
N VAL A 190 -3.77 28.63 -8.84
CA VAL A 190 -2.81 28.39 -9.92
C VAL A 190 -1.41 28.78 -9.47
N VAL A 191 -0.47 27.85 -9.53
CA VAL A 191 0.93 28.05 -9.12
C VAL A 191 1.86 27.93 -10.32
N LYS A 192 2.79 28.88 -10.47
CA LYS A 192 3.84 28.83 -11.52
C LYS A 192 5.12 28.23 -10.97
N LEU A 193 5.60 27.17 -11.61
CA LEU A 193 6.80 26.42 -11.23
C LEU A 193 7.72 26.28 -12.46
N GLY A 194 8.57 27.27 -12.67
CA GLY A 194 9.38 27.37 -13.90
C GLY A 194 8.49 27.53 -15.12
N CYS A 195 8.59 26.63 -16.09
CA CYS A 195 7.76 26.63 -17.30
C CYS A 195 6.38 25.99 -17.11
N PHE A 196 6.09 25.42 -15.94
CA PHE A 196 4.83 24.79 -15.61
C PHE A 196 3.87 25.76 -14.92
N SER A 197 2.58 25.64 -15.21
CA SER A 197 1.50 26.30 -14.48
C SER A 197 0.52 25.24 -14.00
N VAL A 198 0.44 25.06 -12.69
CA VAL A 198 -0.33 24.00 -12.03
C VAL A 198 -1.60 24.59 -11.45
N GLU A 199 -2.76 24.18 -11.92
CA GLU A 199 -4.07 24.49 -11.39
C GLU A 199 -4.59 23.30 -10.58
N PHE A 200 -5.08 23.57 -9.36
CA PHE A 200 -5.57 22.56 -8.42
C PHE A 200 -7.10 22.47 -8.53
N ILE A 201 -7.62 21.32 -8.92
CA ILE A 201 -9.04 21.10 -9.19
C ILE A 201 -9.64 20.29 -8.02
N ASN A 202 -10.77 20.73 -7.47
CA ASN A 202 -11.45 19.99 -6.41
C ASN A 202 -11.90 18.62 -6.90
N VAL A 203 -11.54 17.55 -6.16
CA VAL A 203 -12.04 16.18 -6.38
C VAL A 203 -12.55 15.59 -5.06
N ASN A 204 -13.46 14.63 -5.14
CA ASN A 204 -13.88 13.88 -3.97
C ASN A 204 -12.96 12.67 -3.77
N HIS A 205 -12.59 12.44 -2.53
CA HIS A 205 -11.87 11.26 -2.09
C HIS A 205 -12.24 10.91 -0.65
N SER A 206 -11.66 9.87 -0.06
CA SER A 206 -11.90 9.48 1.35
C SER A 206 -11.22 10.40 2.37
N ILE A 207 -10.40 11.36 1.93
CA ILE A 207 -9.77 12.38 2.76
C ILE A 207 -10.15 13.79 2.28
N ALA A 208 -10.32 14.72 3.21
CA ALA A 208 -10.66 16.10 2.89
C ALA A 208 -9.53 16.83 2.15
N GLY A 209 -9.90 17.71 1.22
CA GLY A 209 -8.97 18.57 0.49
C GLY A 209 -8.18 17.85 -0.59
N ALA A 210 -8.68 16.74 -1.13
CA ALA A 210 -8.09 16.09 -2.30
C ALA A 210 -8.27 16.95 -3.56
N VAL A 211 -7.24 16.97 -4.41
CA VAL A 211 -7.21 17.75 -5.65
C VAL A 211 -6.63 16.97 -6.82
N GLY A 212 -7.24 17.12 -7.99
CA GLY A 212 -6.61 16.81 -9.27
C GLY A 212 -5.78 17.98 -9.75
N LEU A 213 -4.89 17.75 -10.71
CA LEU A 213 -3.93 18.74 -11.20
C LEU A 213 -4.10 18.95 -12.70
N ALA A 214 -4.39 20.18 -13.12
CA ALA A 214 -4.31 20.58 -14.52
C ALA A 214 -3.01 21.34 -14.74
N ILE A 215 -2.04 20.71 -15.40
CA ILE A 215 -0.66 21.20 -15.54
C ILE A 215 -0.47 21.69 -16.97
N THR A 216 -0.46 23.01 -17.14
CA THR A 216 -0.12 23.62 -18.41
C THR A 216 1.38 23.55 -18.62
N THR A 217 1.78 22.95 -19.73
CA THR A 217 3.17 22.80 -20.19
C THR A 217 3.38 23.47 -21.54
N PRO A 218 4.61 23.70 -21.99
CA PRO A 218 4.87 24.27 -23.31
C PRO A 218 4.36 23.43 -24.52
N VAL A 219 4.03 22.16 -24.30
CA VAL A 219 3.55 21.25 -25.38
C VAL A 219 2.07 20.90 -25.26
N GLY A 220 1.40 21.31 -24.19
CA GLY A 220 -0.02 21.06 -23.95
C GLY A 220 -0.34 20.84 -22.47
N VAL A 221 -1.61 20.58 -22.17
CA VAL A 221 -2.10 20.36 -20.81
C VAL A 221 -1.97 18.88 -20.44
N VAL A 222 -1.37 18.62 -19.29
CA VAL A 222 -1.40 17.32 -18.61
C VAL A 222 -2.44 17.41 -17.50
N PHE A 223 -3.36 16.46 -17.46
CA PHE A 223 -4.31 16.31 -16.34
C PHE A 223 -3.93 15.07 -15.52
N HIS A 224 -3.66 15.26 -14.24
CA HIS A 224 -3.46 14.19 -13.27
C HIS A 224 -4.68 14.16 -12.34
N SER A 225 -5.40 13.04 -12.29
CA SER A 225 -6.63 12.97 -11.50
C SER A 225 -6.40 13.11 -10.00
N GLY A 226 -5.19 12.77 -9.52
CA GLY A 226 -5.05 12.31 -8.13
C GLY A 226 -5.94 11.10 -7.88
N ASP A 227 -6.15 10.75 -6.64
CA ASP A 227 -7.13 9.76 -6.25
C ASP A 227 -8.49 10.43 -6.16
N PHE A 228 -9.51 9.84 -6.77
CA PHE A 228 -10.81 10.48 -6.86
C PHE A 228 -11.97 9.51 -6.96
N LYS A 229 -13.14 9.99 -6.58
CA LYS A 229 -14.46 9.46 -6.96
C LYS A 229 -15.37 10.60 -7.40
N ILE A 230 -16.53 10.30 -7.95
CA ILE A 230 -17.56 11.30 -8.22
C ILE A 230 -18.70 11.08 -7.22
N ASP A 231 -18.74 11.90 -6.19
CA ASP A 231 -19.79 11.86 -5.17
C ASP A 231 -20.73 13.06 -5.39
N PHE A 232 -21.99 12.78 -5.72
CA PHE A 232 -23.00 13.81 -5.97
C PHE A 232 -23.71 14.29 -4.69
N THR A 233 -23.55 13.56 -3.58
CA THR A 233 -24.13 13.87 -2.27
C THR A 233 -23.06 13.76 -1.16
N PRO A 234 -21.90 14.42 -1.32
CA PRO A 234 -20.84 14.35 -0.35
C PRO A 234 -21.25 14.94 1.00
N VAL A 235 -20.75 14.38 2.08
CA VAL A 235 -21.13 14.79 3.46
C VAL A 235 -20.78 16.23 3.76
N ASN A 236 -19.68 16.74 3.20
CA ASN A 236 -19.24 18.14 3.35
C ASN A 236 -19.89 19.10 2.35
N GLY A 237 -20.72 18.62 1.42
CA GLY A 237 -21.40 19.43 0.41
C GLY A 237 -20.51 19.87 -0.78
N GLU A 238 -19.21 19.55 -0.79
CA GLU A 238 -18.28 19.94 -1.86
C GLU A 238 -18.16 18.82 -2.89
N THR A 239 -18.76 19.00 -4.07
CA THR A 239 -18.68 18.04 -5.18
C THR A 239 -17.41 18.22 -6.00
N MET A 240 -17.01 17.20 -6.74
CA MET A 240 -15.95 17.30 -7.75
C MET A 240 -16.30 18.39 -8.78
N ASP A 241 -15.33 19.23 -9.13
CA ASP A 241 -15.54 20.32 -10.09
C ASP A 241 -15.56 19.82 -11.54
N LEU A 242 -16.61 19.08 -11.88
CA LEU A 242 -16.84 18.54 -13.22
C LEU A 242 -16.99 19.64 -14.29
N ALA A 243 -17.51 20.81 -13.90
CA ALA A 243 -17.66 21.95 -14.82
C ALA A 243 -16.27 22.45 -15.26
N ARG A 244 -15.36 22.64 -14.32
CA ARG A 244 -13.99 23.05 -14.63
C ARG A 244 -13.24 22.00 -15.44
N ILE A 245 -13.41 20.72 -15.11
CA ILE A 245 -12.82 19.60 -15.85
C ILE A 245 -13.32 19.60 -17.33
N ALA A 246 -14.62 19.82 -17.54
CA ALA A 246 -15.18 19.93 -18.89
C ALA A 246 -14.62 21.13 -19.66
N GLU A 247 -14.41 22.29 -19.00
CA GLU A 247 -13.77 23.47 -19.62
C GLU A 247 -12.33 23.19 -20.04
N ILE A 248 -11.56 22.47 -19.20
CA ILE A 248 -10.18 22.05 -19.51
C ILE A 248 -10.22 21.09 -20.71
N GLY A 249 -11.14 20.13 -20.74
CA GLY A 249 -11.34 19.21 -21.86
C GLY A 249 -11.66 19.94 -23.17
N LYS A 250 -12.51 21.00 -23.14
CA LYS A 250 -12.82 21.82 -24.32
C LYS A 250 -11.59 22.57 -24.86
N LYS A 251 -10.67 22.98 -24.00
CA LYS A 251 -9.39 23.62 -24.40
C LYS A 251 -8.39 22.64 -24.99
N GLY A 252 -8.57 21.36 -24.73
CA GLY A 252 -7.73 20.26 -25.21
C GLY A 252 -6.73 19.77 -24.15
N VAL A 253 -6.77 18.46 -23.89
CA VAL A 253 -5.85 17.77 -22.97
C VAL A 253 -4.88 16.93 -23.79
N LEU A 254 -3.59 17.20 -23.60
CA LEU A 254 -2.52 16.44 -24.25
C LEU A 254 -2.38 15.05 -23.63
N LEU A 255 -2.33 14.98 -22.30
CA LEU A 255 -2.12 13.74 -21.55
C LEU A 255 -3.08 13.69 -20.35
N LEU A 256 -3.75 12.57 -20.20
CA LEU A 256 -4.45 12.18 -18.97
C LEU A 256 -3.60 11.14 -18.23
N MET A 257 -3.40 11.36 -16.95
CA MET A 257 -2.91 10.39 -15.98
C MET A 257 -4.01 10.17 -14.95
N ALA A 258 -4.59 8.97 -14.86
CA ALA A 258 -5.76 8.73 -14.01
C ALA A 258 -5.61 7.49 -13.14
N ASP A 259 -6.14 7.62 -11.91
CA ASP A 259 -6.30 6.55 -10.92
C ASP A 259 -6.95 5.31 -11.53
N SER A 260 -6.39 4.14 -11.25
CA SER A 260 -6.85 2.86 -11.79
C SER A 260 -7.29 1.87 -10.72
N THR A 261 -7.29 2.25 -9.45
CA THR A 261 -7.47 1.36 -8.30
C THR A 261 -8.75 0.52 -8.41
N ASN A 262 -9.89 1.15 -8.72
CA ASN A 262 -11.19 0.48 -8.80
C ASN A 262 -11.66 0.16 -10.23
N ILE A 263 -10.77 0.11 -11.20
CA ILE A 263 -11.11 -0.20 -12.60
C ILE A 263 -11.81 -1.56 -12.78
N GLU A 264 -11.66 -2.47 -11.85
CA GLU A 264 -12.29 -3.80 -11.87
C GLU A 264 -13.77 -3.77 -11.49
N ILE A 265 -14.22 -2.70 -10.82
CA ILE A 265 -15.58 -2.55 -10.29
C ILE A 265 -16.44 -1.81 -11.33
N GLU A 266 -17.57 -2.43 -11.73
CA GLU A 266 -18.54 -1.78 -12.61
C GLU A 266 -19.41 -0.77 -11.86
N GLY A 267 -20.00 0.16 -12.59
CA GLY A 267 -20.90 1.19 -12.04
C GLY A 267 -20.15 2.38 -11.46
N SER A 268 -20.65 2.90 -10.36
CA SER A 268 -20.14 4.08 -9.65
C SER A 268 -19.96 3.80 -8.16
N THR A 269 -19.02 4.47 -7.56
CA THR A 269 -18.76 4.40 -6.12
C THR A 269 -19.93 5.03 -5.36
N MET A 270 -20.38 4.37 -4.28
CA MET A 270 -21.45 4.91 -3.43
C MET A 270 -21.01 6.19 -2.73
N SER A 271 -22.01 7.02 -2.38
CA SER A 271 -21.77 8.24 -1.58
C SER A 271 -21.45 7.91 -0.12
N GLU A 272 -20.65 8.77 0.51
CA GLU A 272 -20.40 8.74 1.96
C GLU A 272 -21.69 8.96 2.79
N SER A 273 -22.73 9.55 2.22
CA SER A 273 -24.04 9.71 2.88
C SER A 273 -24.67 8.36 3.25
N VAL A 274 -24.46 7.31 2.43
CA VAL A 274 -24.97 5.95 2.73
C VAL A 274 -24.38 5.41 4.03
N VAL A 275 -23.09 5.65 4.24
CA VAL A 275 -22.43 5.21 5.48
C VAL A 275 -22.96 5.97 6.70
N LYS A 276 -23.28 7.26 6.54
CA LYS A 276 -23.88 8.06 7.60
C LYS A 276 -25.22 7.46 8.05
N ASP A 277 -26.07 7.08 7.08
CA ASP A 277 -27.38 6.50 7.38
C ASP A 277 -27.23 5.13 8.05
N THR A 278 -26.29 4.29 7.58
CA THR A 278 -26.01 3.00 8.22
C THR A 278 -25.48 3.17 9.64
N LEU A 279 -24.54 4.10 9.85
CA LEU A 279 -24.02 4.38 11.19
C LEU A 279 -25.13 4.92 12.12
N ASP A 280 -26.09 5.71 11.61
CA ASP A 280 -27.23 6.17 12.38
C ASP A 280 -28.11 5.00 12.86
N HIS A 281 -28.37 4.01 12.01
CA HIS A 281 -29.06 2.77 12.40
C HIS A 281 -28.25 1.99 13.44
N VAL A 282 -26.93 1.83 13.24
CA VAL A 282 -26.07 1.15 14.22
C VAL A 282 -26.13 1.82 15.60
N PHE A 283 -26.09 3.15 15.65
CA PHE A 283 -26.24 3.88 16.93
C PHE A 283 -27.63 3.67 17.56
N GLY A 284 -28.68 3.66 16.72
CA GLY A 284 -30.07 3.48 17.14
C GLY A 284 -30.38 2.08 17.69
N ASP A 285 -29.84 1.04 17.03
CA ASP A 285 -30.06 -0.36 17.42
C ASP A 285 -29.23 -0.77 18.65
N ASN A 286 -28.16 -0.02 18.94
CA ASN A 286 -27.21 -0.32 20.03
C ASN A 286 -27.27 0.71 21.16
N VAL A 287 -28.45 1.22 21.49
CA VAL A 287 -28.60 2.29 22.51
C VAL A 287 -28.14 1.90 23.90
N SER A 288 -28.19 0.62 24.27
CA SER A 288 -27.77 0.07 25.56
C SER A 288 -26.34 -0.48 25.59
N ARG A 289 -25.64 -0.51 24.45
CA ARG A 289 -24.31 -1.14 24.32
C ARG A 289 -23.23 -0.09 24.12
N ARG A 290 -21.99 -0.40 24.48
CA ARG A 290 -20.86 0.44 24.13
C ARG A 290 -20.50 0.24 22.66
N LEU A 291 -20.28 1.35 21.96
CA LEU A 291 -19.87 1.35 20.56
C LEU A 291 -18.35 1.54 20.44
N ILE A 292 -17.70 0.66 19.67
CA ILE A 292 -16.27 0.79 19.32
C ILE A 292 -16.20 0.82 17.79
N ILE A 293 -15.86 1.96 17.22
CA ILE A 293 -15.88 2.18 15.76
C ILE A 293 -14.45 2.34 15.27
N ALA A 294 -13.96 1.35 14.56
CA ALA A 294 -12.65 1.40 13.91
C ALA A 294 -12.82 2.00 12.51
N THR A 295 -12.03 3.03 12.20
CA THR A 295 -12.01 3.68 10.90
C THR A 295 -10.61 4.19 10.56
N PHE A 296 -10.35 4.49 9.29
CA PHE A 296 -9.13 5.17 8.89
C PHE A 296 -9.06 6.55 9.55
N ALA A 297 -7.96 6.84 10.22
CA ALA A 297 -7.78 8.12 10.90
C ALA A 297 -7.79 9.32 9.92
N SER A 298 -7.37 9.10 8.68
CA SER A 298 -7.36 10.09 7.60
C SER A 298 -8.76 10.44 7.09
N ASN A 299 -9.78 9.58 7.32
CA ASN A 299 -11.16 9.87 6.92
C ASN A 299 -11.83 10.80 7.93
N VAL A 300 -11.42 12.06 7.91
CA VAL A 300 -11.92 13.11 8.82
C VAL A 300 -13.45 13.29 8.70
N HIS A 301 -14.00 13.09 7.50
CA HIS A 301 -15.47 13.18 7.30
C HIS A 301 -16.22 12.06 8.03
N ARG A 302 -15.69 10.83 8.02
CA ARG A 302 -16.24 9.69 8.76
C ARG A 302 -16.17 9.94 10.27
N VAL A 303 -15.04 10.47 10.74
CA VAL A 303 -14.88 10.87 12.15
C VAL A 303 -15.91 11.92 12.51
N GLN A 304 -16.15 12.95 11.66
CA GLN A 304 -17.18 13.94 11.90
C GLN A 304 -18.58 13.34 11.98
N GLN A 305 -18.93 12.42 11.09
CA GLN A 305 -20.23 11.72 11.14
C GLN A 305 -20.42 11.00 12.47
N ILE A 306 -19.38 10.29 12.95
CA ILE A 306 -19.44 9.58 14.24
C ILE A 306 -19.60 10.56 15.40
N LEU A 307 -18.90 11.70 15.38
CA LEU A 307 -19.05 12.74 16.41
C LEU A 307 -20.47 13.33 16.42
N ASP A 308 -21.02 13.62 15.25
CA ASP A 308 -22.39 14.16 15.12
C ASP A 308 -23.43 13.17 15.65
N LEU A 309 -23.26 11.87 15.34
CA LEU A 309 -24.11 10.80 15.86
C LEU A 309 -23.94 10.62 17.38
N ALA A 310 -22.73 10.71 17.90
CA ALA A 310 -22.49 10.65 19.33
C ALA A 310 -23.23 11.78 20.07
N VAL A 311 -23.25 12.99 19.51
CA VAL A 311 -24.05 14.10 20.04
C VAL A 311 -25.55 13.79 19.98
N LYS A 312 -26.06 13.30 18.83
CA LYS A 312 -27.45 12.92 18.62
C LYS A 312 -27.92 11.89 19.65
N TYR A 313 -27.11 10.88 19.93
CA TYR A 313 -27.42 9.81 20.87
C TYR A 313 -26.87 10.05 22.29
N LYS A 314 -26.43 11.28 22.59
CA LYS A 314 -25.96 11.74 23.92
C LYS A 314 -24.81 10.91 24.49
N ARG A 315 -23.90 10.44 23.62
CA ARG A 315 -22.70 9.68 24.00
C ARG A 315 -21.48 10.60 24.08
N LYS A 316 -20.59 10.33 25.02
CA LYS A 316 -19.22 10.86 25.01
C LYS A 316 -18.39 10.06 24.00
N VAL A 317 -17.29 10.64 23.55
CA VAL A 317 -16.40 9.99 22.58
C VAL A 317 -14.99 9.92 23.14
N ALA A 318 -14.33 8.76 23.00
CA ALA A 318 -12.92 8.62 23.27
C ALA A 318 -12.16 8.24 21.98
N PHE A 319 -11.05 8.92 21.71
CA PHE A 319 -10.14 8.53 20.62
C PHE A 319 -9.13 7.50 21.10
N SER A 320 -8.88 6.46 20.31
CA SER A 320 -7.93 5.40 20.59
C SER A 320 -7.03 5.11 19.39
N GLY A 321 -5.72 5.09 19.63
CA GLY A 321 -4.69 4.99 18.59
C GLY A 321 -4.00 6.33 18.33
N ARG A 322 -2.66 6.29 18.24
CA ARG A 322 -1.83 7.50 18.11
C ARG A 322 -2.17 8.32 16.86
N SER A 323 -2.29 7.66 15.70
CA SER A 323 -2.64 8.34 14.45
C SER A 323 -4.03 8.97 14.50
N MET A 324 -5.03 8.32 15.12
CA MET A 324 -6.37 8.88 15.29
C MET A 324 -6.33 10.17 16.12
N ILE A 325 -5.61 10.18 17.24
CA ILE A 325 -5.48 11.37 18.09
C ILE A 325 -4.76 12.49 17.34
N ASN A 326 -3.64 12.19 16.68
CA ASN A 326 -2.84 13.18 15.97
C ASN A 326 -3.59 13.83 14.81
N ILE A 327 -4.34 13.02 14.03
CA ILE A 327 -5.10 13.54 12.87
C ILE A 327 -6.33 14.31 13.35
N ALA A 328 -7.05 13.81 14.37
CA ALA A 328 -8.21 14.52 14.92
C ALA A 328 -7.81 15.89 15.50
N ASP A 329 -6.68 15.97 16.24
CA ASP A 329 -6.12 17.23 16.72
C ASP A 329 -5.72 18.16 15.58
N ALA A 330 -5.02 17.66 14.58
CA ALA A 330 -4.61 18.41 13.41
C ALA A 330 -5.82 18.98 12.64
N ALA A 331 -6.81 18.13 12.35
CA ALA A 331 -8.02 18.52 11.63
C ALA A 331 -8.87 19.53 12.44
N SER A 332 -8.95 19.35 13.76
CA SER A 332 -9.67 20.28 14.65
C SER A 332 -9.01 21.66 14.68
N ARG A 333 -7.68 21.73 14.81
CA ARG A 333 -6.92 22.98 14.81
C ARG A 333 -7.12 23.82 13.55
N ILE A 334 -7.34 23.18 12.42
CA ILE A 334 -7.55 23.87 11.15
C ILE A 334 -9.04 24.09 10.80
N GLY A 335 -9.96 23.59 11.64
CA GLY A 335 -11.40 23.74 11.46
C GLY A 335 -12.06 22.74 10.49
N GLU A 336 -11.33 21.71 10.03
CA GLU A 336 -11.86 20.62 9.21
C GLU A 336 -12.66 19.60 10.03
N LEU A 337 -12.34 19.45 11.32
CA LEU A 337 -13.10 18.64 12.27
C LEU A 337 -13.70 19.54 13.37
N LYS A 338 -15.00 19.50 13.50
CA LYS A 338 -15.74 20.28 14.51
C LYS A 338 -16.04 19.37 15.71
N ILE A 339 -15.39 19.65 16.82
CA ILE A 339 -15.55 18.89 18.06
C ILE A 339 -16.30 19.76 19.08
N PRO A 340 -17.56 19.42 19.45
CA PRO A 340 -18.30 20.13 20.49
C PRO A 340 -17.56 20.07 21.84
N GLU A 341 -17.61 21.17 22.58
CA GLU A 341 -16.99 21.25 23.90
C GLU A 341 -17.54 20.18 24.85
N GLY A 342 -16.64 19.53 25.58
CA GLY A 342 -16.98 18.48 26.53
C GLY A 342 -17.45 17.16 25.90
N LEU A 343 -17.42 16.99 24.56
CA LEU A 343 -17.77 15.72 23.90
C LEU A 343 -16.68 14.67 24.09
N ILE A 344 -15.40 15.08 23.97
CA ILE A 344 -14.26 14.16 24.03
C ILE A 344 -13.85 13.89 25.48
N VAL A 345 -13.61 12.63 25.79
CA VAL A 345 -13.06 12.16 27.06
C VAL A 345 -11.79 11.36 26.83
N ASP A 346 -10.92 11.32 27.82
CA ASP A 346 -9.72 10.49 27.77
C ASP A 346 -10.11 9.01 27.73
N VAL A 347 -9.45 8.22 26.89
CA VAL A 347 -9.66 6.77 26.79
C VAL A 347 -9.45 6.04 28.12
N GLU A 348 -8.60 6.57 29.02
CA GLU A 348 -8.36 6.01 30.35
C GLU A 348 -9.56 6.20 31.30
N LYS A 349 -10.42 7.17 31.00
CA LYS A 349 -11.63 7.46 31.78
C LYS A 349 -12.89 6.75 31.26
N VAL A 350 -12.78 5.99 30.15
CA VAL A 350 -13.93 5.29 29.54
C VAL A 350 -14.63 4.38 30.55
N LYS A 351 -13.89 3.71 31.43
CA LYS A 351 -14.43 2.84 32.50
C LYS A 351 -15.32 3.56 33.54
N ASN A 352 -15.32 4.88 33.56
CA ASN A 352 -16.13 5.68 34.48
C ASN A 352 -17.52 6.01 33.90
N PHE A 353 -17.80 5.63 32.66
CA PHE A 353 -19.06 5.82 31.97
C PHE A 353 -19.79 4.49 31.84
N ARG A 354 -21.12 4.53 31.79
CA ARG A 354 -21.91 3.36 31.43
C ARG A 354 -21.71 3.07 29.93
N ASP A 355 -21.93 1.83 29.53
CA ASP A 355 -21.70 1.40 28.15
C ASP A 355 -22.52 2.21 27.13
N GLU A 356 -23.78 2.55 27.48
CA GLU A 356 -24.65 3.37 26.64
C GLU A 356 -24.25 4.85 26.54
N GLU A 357 -23.33 5.32 27.40
CA GLU A 357 -22.91 6.73 27.44
C GLU A 357 -21.63 7.00 26.63
N ILE A 358 -21.01 5.95 26.09
CA ILE A 358 -19.68 6.09 25.47
C ILE A 358 -19.62 5.46 24.06
N ALA A 359 -18.91 6.13 23.18
CA ALA A 359 -18.43 5.58 21.92
C ALA A 359 -16.91 5.73 21.82
N ILE A 360 -16.22 4.76 21.26
CA ILE A 360 -14.75 4.78 21.08
C ILE A 360 -14.46 4.79 19.58
N ILE A 361 -13.71 5.78 19.10
CA ILE A 361 -13.22 5.82 17.72
C ILE A 361 -11.78 5.31 17.73
N SER A 362 -11.50 4.22 17.00
CA SER A 362 -10.23 3.50 17.08
C SER A 362 -9.56 3.37 15.73
N THR A 363 -8.25 3.13 15.75
CA THR A 363 -7.48 2.62 14.60
C THR A 363 -7.44 1.09 14.63
N GLY A 364 -6.92 0.48 13.55
CA GLY A 364 -6.74 -0.97 13.47
C GLY A 364 -7.72 -1.66 12.54
N THR A 365 -8.15 -0.95 11.50
CA THR A 365 -9.08 -1.46 10.49
C THR A 365 -8.48 -2.53 9.60
N GLN A 366 -7.15 -2.68 9.58
CA GLN A 366 -6.43 -3.63 8.73
C GLN A 366 -5.80 -4.78 9.53
N GLY A 367 -6.03 -4.84 10.84
CA GLY A 367 -5.52 -5.88 11.71
C GLY A 367 -4.03 -5.73 12.03
N GLU A 368 -3.46 -4.53 11.87
CA GLU A 368 -2.06 -4.24 12.19
C GLU A 368 -1.76 -4.61 13.65
N PRO A 369 -0.71 -5.37 13.95
CA PRO A 369 -0.46 -5.93 15.28
C PRO A 369 -0.40 -4.88 16.40
N MET A 370 0.17 -3.70 16.11
CA MET A 370 0.34 -2.63 17.10
C MET A 370 -0.83 -1.64 17.16
N SER A 371 -1.87 -1.85 16.36
CA SER A 371 -3.04 -0.98 16.33
C SER A 371 -3.90 -1.13 17.60
N ALA A 372 -4.70 -0.10 17.87
CA ALA A 372 -5.49 -0.07 19.09
C ALA A 372 -6.56 -1.18 19.11
N LEU A 373 -7.29 -1.40 17.99
CA LEU A 373 -8.31 -2.44 17.92
C LEU A 373 -7.71 -3.85 18.03
N THR A 374 -6.59 -4.15 17.35
CA THR A 374 -5.93 -5.46 17.43
C THR A 374 -5.50 -5.77 18.85
N ARG A 375 -4.90 -4.80 19.54
CA ARG A 375 -4.52 -4.94 20.95
C ARG A 375 -5.71 -5.07 21.90
N MET A 376 -6.83 -4.41 21.61
CA MET A 376 -8.08 -4.62 22.36
C MET A 376 -8.59 -6.06 22.15
N ALA A 377 -8.59 -6.55 20.91
CA ALA A 377 -9.05 -7.89 20.57
C ALA A 377 -8.14 -9.03 21.09
N SER A 378 -6.86 -8.76 21.33
CA SER A 378 -5.92 -9.70 21.97
C SER A 378 -5.86 -9.59 23.50
N GLY A 379 -6.56 -8.61 24.11
CA GLY A 379 -6.51 -8.36 25.56
C GLY A 379 -5.25 -7.63 26.04
N GLU A 380 -4.45 -7.11 25.12
CA GLU A 380 -3.20 -6.39 25.41
C GLU A 380 -3.39 -4.87 25.61
N PHE A 381 -4.62 -4.40 25.57
CA PHE A 381 -4.94 -2.97 25.72
C PHE A 381 -5.61 -2.68 27.06
N ASN A 382 -4.82 -2.38 28.08
CA ASN A 382 -5.25 -2.23 29.49
C ASN A 382 -6.27 -1.09 29.74
N LYS A 383 -6.47 -0.17 28.76
CA LYS A 383 -7.36 0.98 28.91
C LYS A 383 -8.82 0.64 28.61
N VAL A 384 -9.06 -0.32 27.72
CA VAL A 384 -10.41 -0.76 27.28
C VAL A 384 -10.40 -2.28 27.17
N THR A 385 -11.29 -2.92 27.92
CA THR A 385 -11.56 -4.37 27.82
C THR A 385 -12.85 -4.57 27.01
N ILE A 386 -12.80 -5.39 25.98
CA ILE A 386 -13.96 -5.72 25.13
C ILE A 386 -14.67 -6.93 25.72
N GLY A 387 -16.00 -6.93 25.66
CA GLY A 387 -16.85 -8.02 26.16
C GLY A 387 -18.21 -8.07 25.48
N GLY A 388 -19.12 -8.91 26.05
CA GLY A 388 -20.43 -9.19 25.46
C GLY A 388 -21.38 -8.00 25.33
N ASN A 389 -21.09 -6.89 26.00
CA ASN A 389 -21.91 -5.67 25.93
C ASN A 389 -21.35 -4.61 24.96
N ASP A 390 -20.39 -5.01 24.11
CA ASP A 390 -19.79 -4.16 23.09
C ASP A 390 -20.32 -4.49 21.70
N THR A 391 -20.53 -3.45 20.89
CA THR A 391 -20.66 -3.58 19.44
C THR A 391 -19.47 -2.91 18.78
N VAL A 392 -18.72 -3.71 18.04
CA VAL A 392 -17.52 -3.26 17.31
C VAL A 392 -17.85 -3.11 15.85
N VAL A 393 -17.66 -1.90 15.33
CA VAL A 393 -17.89 -1.56 13.91
C VAL A 393 -16.55 -1.38 13.22
N ILE A 394 -16.27 -2.16 12.17
CA ILE A 394 -15.07 -2.01 11.35
C ILE A 394 -15.46 -1.26 10.07
N SER A 395 -15.39 0.06 10.14
CA SER A 395 -15.82 0.98 9.08
C SER A 395 -14.68 1.25 8.09
N ALA A 396 -14.24 0.16 7.41
CA ALA A 396 -13.19 0.17 6.38
C ALA A 396 -13.29 -1.09 5.53
N SER A 397 -12.89 -0.99 4.25
CA SER A 397 -12.63 -2.17 3.41
C SER A 397 -11.29 -2.79 3.76
N VAL A 398 -11.18 -4.09 3.56
CA VAL A 398 -9.91 -4.81 3.73
C VAL A 398 -8.99 -4.49 2.55
N ILE A 399 -7.79 -3.99 2.84
CA ILE A 399 -6.76 -3.80 1.83
C ILE A 399 -6.23 -5.18 1.39
N PRO A 400 -6.12 -5.46 0.07
CA PRO A 400 -5.59 -6.72 -0.41
C PRO A 400 -4.24 -7.09 0.24
N GLY A 401 -4.16 -8.32 0.78
CA GLY A 401 -3.02 -8.82 1.55
C GLY A 401 -3.22 -8.79 3.08
N ASN A 402 -4.18 -8.00 3.59
CA ASN A 402 -4.46 -7.90 5.02
C ASN A 402 -5.61 -8.82 5.50
N GLU A 403 -6.20 -9.61 4.60
CA GLU A 403 -7.39 -10.43 4.87
C GLU A 403 -7.20 -11.34 6.08
N LYS A 404 -6.08 -12.02 6.15
CA LYS A 404 -5.76 -12.95 7.24
C LYS A 404 -5.67 -12.23 8.59
N MET A 405 -5.06 -11.06 8.62
CA MET A 405 -4.89 -10.28 9.83
C MET A 405 -6.23 -9.75 10.35
N ILE A 406 -7.02 -9.12 9.49
CA ILE A 406 -8.30 -8.52 9.93
C ILE A 406 -9.33 -9.58 10.32
N TYR A 407 -9.43 -10.71 9.58
CA TYR A 407 -10.31 -11.80 10.00
C TYR A 407 -9.84 -12.48 11.29
N GLY A 408 -8.52 -12.46 11.59
CA GLY A 408 -7.99 -12.85 12.88
C GLY A 408 -8.52 -11.97 14.02
N VAL A 409 -8.52 -10.65 13.82
CA VAL A 409 -9.08 -9.68 14.78
C VAL A 409 -10.58 -9.88 14.96
N ILE A 410 -11.35 -10.01 13.87
CA ILE A 410 -12.80 -10.27 13.91
C ILE A 410 -13.11 -11.52 14.71
N ASN A 411 -12.39 -12.63 14.46
CA ASN A 411 -12.58 -13.88 15.21
C ASN A 411 -12.28 -13.71 16.71
N ASN A 412 -11.26 -12.93 17.07
CA ASN A 412 -10.96 -12.66 18.48
C ASN A 412 -12.06 -11.83 19.15
N LEU A 413 -12.62 -10.84 18.44
CA LEU A 413 -13.73 -10.04 18.95
C LEU A 413 -14.97 -10.90 19.23
N TYR A 414 -15.31 -11.84 18.33
CA TYR A 414 -16.39 -12.81 18.57
C TYR A 414 -16.11 -13.72 19.77
N ARG A 415 -14.86 -14.15 19.97
CA ARG A 415 -14.47 -14.96 21.15
C ARG A 415 -14.64 -14.20 22.46
N LEU A 416 -14.48 -12.88 22.44
CA LEU A 416 -14.73 -11.99 23.59
C LEU A 416 -16.24 -11.76 23.83
N GLY A 417 -17.11 -12.25 22.93
CA GLY A 417 -18.56 -12.11 23.01
C GLY A 417 -19.10 -10.80 22.43
N ALA A 418 -18.26 -9.98 21.79
CA ALA A 418 -18.70 -8.75 21.17
C ALA A 418 -19.53 -9.03 19.91
N GLU A 419 -20.49 -8.15 19.63
CA GLU A 419 -21.13 -8.07 18.32
C GLU A 419 -20.20 -7.33 17.35
N VAL A 420 -20.03 -7.86 16.11
CA VAL A 420 -19.10 -7.26 15.15
C VAL A 420 -19.82 -6.97 13.84
N ILE A 421 -19.77 -5.71 13.43
CA ILE A 421 -20.35 -5.21 12.17
C ILE A 421 -19.19 -4.81 11.26
N TYR A 422 -19.15 -5.38 10.05
CA TYR A 422 -18.11 -5.11 9.05
C TYR A 422 -18.69 -5.12 7.63
N GLU A 423 -17.93 -4.64 6.64
CA GLU A 423 -18.39 -4.32 5.28
C GLU A 423 -19.22 -5.42 4.60
N SER A 424 -18.89 -6.70 4.83
CA SER A 424 -19.65 -7.82 4.25
C SER A 424 -21.06 -8.00 4.85
N LEU A 425 -21.36 -7.34 5.97
CA LEU A 425 -22.67 -7.41 6.64
C LEU A 425 -23.50 -6.17 6.37
N GLU A 426 -22.88 -4.99 6.41
CA GLU A 426 -23.56 -3.70 6.33
C GLU A 426 -22.72 -2.71 5.50
N PRO A 427 -23.32 -1.74 4.76
CA PRO A 427 -22.61 -0.74 3.97
C PRO A 427 -21.99 0.35 4.88
N ILE A 428 -21.06 -0.05 5.74
CA ILE A 428 -20.36 0.82 6.71
C ILE A 428 -19.09 1.45 6.14
N HIS A 429 -18.77 1.17 4.90
CA HIS A 429 -17.63 1.74 4.19
C HIS A 429 -17.96 1.97 2.72
N VAL A 430 -17.34 2.99 2.14
CA VAL A 430 -17.34 3.24 0.70
C VAL A 430 -15.92 3.60 0.26
N SER A 431 -15.53 3.14 -0.92
CA SER A 431 -14.22 3.44 -1.49
C SER A 431 -14.05 4.94 -1.76
N GLY A 432 -12.81 5.40 -1.71
CA GLY A 432 -12.40 6.74 -2.16
C GLY A 432 -12.10 6.82 -3.65
N HIS A 433 -12.03 5.67 -4.36
CA HIS A 433 -11.57 5.59 -5.75
C HIS A 433 -12.73 5.36 -6.72
N ALA A 434 -12.57 5.91 -7.92
CA ALA A 434 -13.53 5.86 -9.01
C ALA A 434 -13.68 4.45 -9.59
N CYS A 435 -14.92 3.97 -9.70
CA CYS A 435 -15.29 2.78 -10.46
C CYS A 435 -15.35 3.09 -11.98
N ARG A 436 -15.59 2.08 -12.81
CA ARG A 436 -15.59 2.22 -14.27
C ARG A 436 -16.52 3.30 -14.82
N GLY A 437 -17.69 3.48 -14.21
CA GLY A 437 -18.65 4.51 -14.64
C GLY A 437 -18.08 5.91 -14.51
N GLU A 438 -17.41 6.19 -13.40
CA GLU A 438 -16.80 7.48 -13.11
C GLU A 438 -15.57 7.74 -13.97
N LEU A 439 -14.77 6.70 -14.22
CA LEU A 439 -13.63 6.78 -15.14
C LEU A 439 -14.09 7.09 -16.58
N ARG A 440 -15.22 6.50 -17.05
CA ARG A 440 -15.85 6.85 -18.34
C ARG A 440 -16.24 8.33 -18.40
N ILE A 441 -16.80 8.88 -17.30
CA ILE A 441 -17.15 10.29 -17.21
C ILE A 441 -15.89 11.16 -17.35
N LEU A 442 -14.82 10.87 -16.59
CA LEU A 442 -13.58 11.62 -16.65
C LEU A 442 -12.96 11.62 -18.06
N HIS A 443 -12.83 10.45 -18.68
CA HIS A 443 -12.34 10.33 -20.06
C HIS A 443 -13.20 11.09 -21.06
N THR A 444 -14.54 11.03 -20.93
CA THR A 444 -15.49 11.71 -21.82
C THR A 444 -15.40 13.22 -21.70
N LEU A 445 -15.22 13.75 -20.50
CA LEU A 445 -15.08 15.18 -20.25
C LEU A 445 -13.76 15.73 -20.77
N LEU A 446 -12.64 15.03 -20.50
CA LEU A 446 -11.29 15.49 -20.85
C LEU A 446 -10.91 15.21 -22.31
N LYS A 447 -11.41 14.13 -22.92
CA LYS A 447 -11.07 13.70 -24.28
C LYS A 447 -9.58 13.77 -24.59
N PRO A 448 -8.73 13.11 -23.79
CA PRO A 448 -7.29 13.27 -23.85
C PRO A 448 -6.74 12.74 -25.18
N ARG A 449 -5.68 13.37 -25.68
CA ARG A 449 -4.96 12.88 -26.86
C ARG A 449 -4.14 11.64 -26.55
N PHE A 450 -3.51 11.60 -25.36
CA PHE A 450 -2.73 10.49 -24.84
C PHE A 450 -3.20 10.13 -23.43
N PHE A 451 -2.99 8.88 -23.05
CA PHE A 451 -3.39 8.37 -21.75
C PHE A 451 -2.30 7.46 -21.15
N ILE A 452 -2.07 7.65 -19.85
CA ILE A 452 -1.24 6.77 -19.02
C ILE A 452 -2.06 6.44 -17.76
N PRO A 453 -2.51 5.20 -17.57
CA PRO A 453 -3.11 4.78 -16.32
C PRO A 453 -2.05 4.77 -15.21
N VAL A 454 -2.41 5.26 -14.03
CA VAL A 454 -1.54 5.32 -12.84
C VAL A 454 -2.28 4.76 -11.64
N HIS A 455 -1.61 4.66 -10.49
CA HIS A 455 -2.18 4.24 -9.22
C HIS A 455 -2.89 2.88 -9.31
N GLY A 456 -2.12 1.82 -9.57
CA GLY A 456 -2.66 0.46 -9.68
C GLY A 456 -1.61 -0.55 -10.06
N GLU A 457 -1.86 -1.81 -9.70
CA GLU A 457 -1.08 -2.94 -10.17
C GLU A 457 -1.18 -3.09 -11.70
N TYR A 458 -0.26 -3.80 -12.32
CA TYR A 458 -0.23 -4.00 -13.77
C TYR A 458 -1.57 -4.47 -14.36
N ARG A 459 -2.31 -5.35 -13.66
CA ARG A 459 -3.64 -5.80 -14.08
C ARG A 459 -4.67 -4.67 -14.12
N HIS A 460 -4.59 -3.72 -13.19
CA HIS A 460 -5.46 -2.54 -13.17
C HIS A 460 -5.14 -1.63 -14.35
N LEU A 461 -3.85 -1.33 -14.58
CA LEU A 461 -3.41 -0.49 -15.69
C LEU A 461 -3.87 -1.07 -17.04
N LYS A 462 -3.74 -2.40 -17.23
CA LYS A 462 -4.19 -3.08 -18.46
C LYS A 462 -5.71 -3.07 -18.64
N LYS A 463 -6.48 -3.12 -17.56
CA LYS A 463 -7.95 -2.99 -17.64
C LYS A 463 -8.38 -1.57 -17.95
N HIS A 464 -7.67 -0.57 -17.41
CA HIS A 464 -7.93 0.84 -17.70
C HIS A 464 -7.55 1.20 -19.15
N GLU A 465 -6.47 0.65 -19.69
CA GLU A 465 -6.15 0.71 -21.13
C GLU A 465 -7.34 0.23 -21.97
N LYS A 466 -7.89 -0.97 -21.67
CA LYS A 466 -9.06 -1.52 -22.39
C LYS A 466 -10.30 -0.66 -22.27
N LEU A 467 -10.52 -0.04 -21.10
CA LEU A 467 -11.59 0.93 -20.92
C LEU A 467 -11.41 2.12 -21.87
N ALA A 468 -10.21 2.71 -21.90
CA ALA A 468 -9.89 3.84 -22.77
C ALA A 468 -10.03 3.49 -24.25
N GLU A 469 -9.61 2.30 -24.68
CA GLU A 469 -9.84 1.78 -26.04
C GLU A 469 -11.34 1.67 -26.38
N SER A 470 -12.15 1.17 -25.44
CA SER A 470 -13.61 1.08 -25.60
C SER A 470 -14.29 2.44 -25.75
N LEU A 471 -13.66 3.51 -25.26
CA LEU A 471 -14.10 4.90 -25.41
C LEU A 471 -13.56 5.57 -26.69
N GLY A 472 -12.88 4.79 -27.55
CA GLY A 472 -12.41 5.24 -28.88
C GLY A 472 -10.97 5.75 -28.90
N MET A 473 -10.20 5.61 -27.83
CA MET A 473 -8.77 5.93 -27.88
C MET A 473 -8.02 4.88 -28.71
N LYS A 474 -7.07 5.35 -29.50
CA LYS A 474 -6.24 4.45 -30.33
C LYS A 474 -5.19 3.75 -29.44
N PRO A 475 -4.89 2.45 -29.66
CA PRO A 475 -3.87 1.74 -28.86
C PRO A 475 -2.53 2.47 -28.78
N GLY A 476 -2.05 3.05 -29.89
CA GLY A 476 -0.80 3.82 -29.91
C GLY A 476 -0.84 5.17 -29.19
N SER A 477 -2.00 5.57 -28.62
CA SER A 477 -2.16 6.76 -27.78
C SER A 477 -2.20 6.45 -26.29
N ILE A 478 -2.10 5.18 -25.92
CA ILE A 478 -2.13 4.71 -24.53
C ILE A 478 -0.78 4.06 -24.22
N VAL A 479 -0.20 4.40 -23.08
CA VAL A 479 1.10 3.86 -22.64
C VAL A 479 0.94 3.26 -21.25
N ILE A 480 1.27 1.99 -21.08
CA ILE A 480 1.46 1.37 -19.77
C ILE A 480 2.94 1.53 -19.43
N ALA A 481 3.18 2.34 -18.42
CA ALA A 481 4.54 2.61 -17.93
C ALA A 481 4.89 1.73 -16.73
N GLU A 482 6.19 1.54 -16.52
CA GLU A 482 6.78 0.90 -15.36
C GLU A 482 7.66 1.88 -14.59
N ILE A 483 7.99 1.58 -13.34
CA ILE A 483 8.94 2.37 -12.54
C ILE A 483 10.28 2.41 -13.27
N GLY A 484 10.86 3.60 -13.39
CA GLY A 484 12.10 3.84 -14.14
C GLY A 484 11.90 4.17 -15.62
N ASP A 485 10.66 4.09 -16.12
CA ASP A 485 10.38 4.53 -17.48
C ASP A 485 10.30 6.05 -17.57
N THR A 486 10.80 6.56 -18.69
CA THR A 486 10.56 7.93 -19.15
C THR A 486 9.62 7.87 -20.34
N VAL A 487 8.51 8.61 -20.28
CA VAL A 487 7.60 8.80 -21.43
C VAL A 487 7.80 10.22 -21.98
N GLU A 488 8.10 10.33 -23.26
CA GLU A 488 8.36 11.60 -23.95
C GLU A 488 7.17 12.00 -24.84
N LEU A 489 6.75 13.28 -24.69
CA LEU A 489 5.66 13.88 -25.46
C LEU A 489 6.14 15.19 -26.12
N ASP A 490 6.00 15.31 -27.42
CA ASP A 490 6.32 16.53 -28.19
C ASP A 490 5.08 17.34 -28.62
N GLY A 491 3.91 17.02 -28.05
CA GLY A 491 2.60 17.59 -28.43
C GLY A 491 1.91 16.85 -29.58
N LYS A 492 2.59 16.00 -30.33
CA LYS A 492 2.05 15.21 -31.44
C LYS A 492 2.18 13.70 -31.27
N THR A 493 3.26 13.28 -30.64
CA THR A 493 3.62 11.88 -30.43
C THR A 493 3.88 11.58 -28.97
N ILE A 494 3.68 10.33 -28.59
CA ILE A 494 4.05 9.76 -27.30
C ILE A 494 4.96 8.55 -27.55
N LYS A 495 6.06 8.45 -26.81
CA LYS A 495 7.01 7.33 -26.95
C LYS A 495 7.79 7.11 -25.66
N PHE A 496 8.35 5.93 -25.49
CA PHE A 496 9.34 5.69 -24.43
C PHE A 496 10.66 6.40 -24.76
N GLY A 497 11.23 7.04 -23.75
CA GLY A 497 12.56 7.61 -23.75
C GLY A 497 13.57 6.70 -23.04
N GLU A 498 14.71 7.28 -22.64
CA GLU A 498 15.72 6.56 -21.87
C GLU A 498 15.23 6.28 -20.44
N LYS A 499 15.46 5.07 -19.95
CA LYS A 499 15.25 4.71 -18.54
C LYS A 499 16.19 5.52 -17.65
N PHE A 500 15.78 5.74 -16.42
CA PHE A 500 16.59 6.44 -15.42
C PHE A 500 16.74 5.58 -14.16
N PRO A 501 17.76 5.84 -13.32
CA PRO A 501 17.93 5.15 -12.05
C PRO A 501 16.67 5.31 -11.18
N SER A 502 16.09 4.21 -10.77
CA SER A 502 14.85 4.15 -10.03
C SER A 502 14.77 2.85 -9.24
N GLY A 503 13.86 2.77 -8.30
CA GLY A 503 13.65 1.59 -7.50
C GLY A 503 12.95 1.92 -6.19
N SER A 504 13.31 1.16 -5.17
CA SER A 504 12.80 1.35 -3.82
C SER A 504 13.95 1.55 -2.86
N ARG A 505 13.81 2.51 -1.95
CA ARG A 505 14.68 2.67 -0.78
C ARG A 505 13.93 2.11 0.44
N PHE A 506 14.66 1.41 1.28
CA PHE A 506 14.08 0.77 2.47
C PHE A 506 14.39 1.58 3.72
N VAL A 507 13.36 1.79 4.53
CA VAL A 507 13.48 2.41 5.85
C VAL A 507 13.46 1.29 6.90
N ASP A 508 14.48 1.29 7.77
CA ASP A 508 14.66 0.33 8.84
C ASP A 508 15.09 1.09 10.10
N GLY A 509 14.18 1.25 11.04
CA GLY A 509 14.37 2.08 12.22
C GLY A 509 14.65 3.54 11.86
N VAL A 510 15.85 4.03 12.22
CA VAL A 510 16.29 5.41 11.90
C VAL A 510 17.12 5.49 10.61
N GLY A 511 17.45 4.35 9.99
CA GLY A 511 18.29 4.26 8.79
C GLY A 511 17.50 4.24 7.49
N ILE A 512 18.03 4.90 6.46
CA ILE A 512 17.58 4.74 5.07
C ILE A 512 18.69 3.95 4.37
N ASP A 513 18.30 2.98 3.51
CA ASP A 513 19.23 2.14 2.73
C ASP A 513 20.15 1.22 3.54
N GLY A 514 19.91 1.09 4.87
CA GLY A 514 20.60 0.10 5.72
C GLY A 514 20.20 -1.34 5.44
N ALA A 515 19.05 -1.56 4.81
CA ALA A 515 18.53 -2.87 4.42
C ALA A 515 18.70 -3.06 2.91
N ASP A 516 19.94 -3.16 2.41
CA ASP A 516 20.20 -3.48 1.01
C ASP A 516 19.73 -4.92 0.66
N SER A 517 19.82 -5.28 -0.61
CA SER A 517 19.40 -6.61 -1.10
C SER A 517 20.16 -7.76 -0.43
N PHE A 518 21.35 -7.49 0.12
CA PHE A 518 22.16 -8.46 0.84
C PHE A 518 21.60 -8.70 2.25
N VAL A 519 21.34 -7.61 3.00
CA VAL A 519 20.75 -7.67 4.35
C VAL A 519 19.36 -8.32 4.33
N LEU A 520 18.52 -7.97 3.34
CA LEU A 520 17.20 -8.59 3.19
C LEU A 520 17.32 -10.10 2.93
N ARG A 521 18.21 -10.52 2.05
CA ARG A 521 18.44 -11.93 1.79
C ARG A 521 18.92 -12.69 3.02
N ASP A 522 19.79 -12.06 3.81
CA ASP A 522 20.26 -12.66 5.06
C ASP A 522 19.10 -12.79 6.08
N ARG A 523 18.26 -11.78 6.22
CA ARG A 523 17.07 -11.82 7.10
C ARG A 523 16.08 -12.91 6.67
N ILE A 524 15.81 -13.03 5.37
CA ILE A 524 14.97 -14.12 4.83
C ILE A 524 15.60 -15.47 5.16
N HIS A 525 16.87 -15.66 4.88
CA HIS A 525 17.59 -16.89 5.15
C HIS A 525 17.56 -17.25 6.64
N LEU A 526 17.79 -16.27 7.54
CA LEU A 526 17.67 -16.46 8.98
C LEU A 526 16.26 -16.85 9.41
N SER A 527 15.22 -16.27 8.81
CA SER A 527 13.83 -16.57 9.14
C SER A 527 13.37 -17.95 8.68
N GLU A 528 13.88 -18.43 7.54
CA GLU A 528 13.49 -19.70 6.93
C GLU A 528 14.26 -20.89 7.51
N ASP A 529 15.58 -20.75 7.67
CA ASP A 529 16.48 -21.87 7.98
C ASP A 529 17.24 -21.72 9.31
N GLY A 530 17.21 -20.53 9.94
CA GLY A 530 17.86 -20.27 11.22
C GLY A 530 19.37 -20.05 11.12
N LEU A 531 20.03 -20.03 12.28
CA LEU A 531 21.45 -19.72 12.46
C LEU A 531 22.17 -20.85 13.22
N ILE A 532 23.36 -21.21 12.78
CA ILE A 532 24.33 -22.02 13.51
C ILE A 532 25.59 -21.19 13.76
N VAL A 533 25.97 -21.04 15.02
CA VAL A 533 27.26 -20.51 15.42
C VAL A 533 28.17 -21.70 15.76
N ALA A 534 29.33 -21.77 15.10
CA ALA A 534 30.33 -22.79 15.36
C ALA A 534 31.59 -22.10 15.94
N VAL A 535 31.81 -22.25 17.23
CA VAL A 535 33.01 -21.75 17.92
C VAL A 535 34.09 -22.84 17.87
N VAL A 536 35.21 -22.54 17.25
CA VAL A 536 36.32 -23.45 17.05
C VAL A 536 37.59 -22.83 17.66
N ALA A 537 38.16 -23.44 18.70
CA ALA A 537 39.41 -23.02 19.27
C ALA A 537 40.57 -23.87 18.76
N VAL A 538 41.64 -23.22 18.32
CA VAL A 538 42.87 -23.83 17.78
C VAL A 538 44.04 -23.33 18.60
N ASP A 539 44.92 -24.24 19.02
CA ASP A 539 46.14 -23.93 19.73
C ASP A 539 47.17 -23.21 18.83
N GLU A 540 47.70 -22.08 19.31
CA GLU A 540 48.57 -21.19 18.54
C GLU A 540 49.89 -21.90 18.10
N TYR A 541 50.42 -22.76 18.98
CA TYR A 541 51.76 -23.37 18.75
C TYR A 541 51.68 -24.69 18.01
N SER A 542 50.72 -25.53 18.40
CA SER A 542 50.61 -26.87 17.79
C SER A 542 49.76 -26.86 16.52
N ALA A 543 48.95 -25.83 16.31
CA ALA A 543 47.91 -25.77 15.32
C ALA A 543 46.91 -26.94 15.45
N GLU A 544 46.69 -27.44 16.66
CA GLU A 544 45.75 -28.52 16.94
C GLU A 544 44.42 -27.98 17.42
N LEU A 545 43.34 -28.74 17.14
CA LEU A 545 41.99 -28.41 17.57
C LEU A 545 41.86 -28.55 19.08
N SER A 546 41.65 -27.44 19.81
CA SER A 546 41.46 -27.40 21.28
C SER A 546 40.02 -27.70 21.68
N SER A 547 39.03 -27.01 21.08
CA SER A 547 37.61 -27.25 21.35
C SER A 547 36.71 -26.85 20.21
N VAL A 548 35.49 -27.44 20.19
CA VAL A 548 34.41 -27.08 19.26
C VAL A 548 33.11 -26.99 20.03
N GLU A 549 32.40 -25.89 19.83
CA GLU A 549 31.05 -25.70 20.34
C GLU A 549 30.08 -25.31 19.23
N ILE A 550 28.87 -25.86 19.26
CA ILE A 550 27.80 -25.61 18.27
C ILE A 550 26.59 -25.04 18.98
N ILE A 551 26.17 -23.84 18.56
CA ILE A 551 24.96 -23.17 19.07
C ILE A 551 24.01 -22.94 17.91
N GLY A 552 22.77 -23.43 18.02
CA GLY A 552 21.71 -23.22 17.03
C GLY A 552 20.62 -22.28 17.55
N LYS A 553 20.12 -21.40 16.68
CA LYS A 553 18.98 -20.53 16.94
C LYS A 553 18.05 -20.48 15.72
N GLY A 554 16.73 -20.47 15.98
CA GLY A 554 15.72 -20.35 14.93
C GLY A 554 15.48 -21.61 14.09
N LEU A 555 16.04 -22.78 14.51
CA LEU A 555 15.79 -24.09 13.90
C LEU A 555 15.59 -25.16 14.97
N VAL A 556 14.87 -26.24 14.61
CA VAL A 556 14.62 -27.35 15.53
C VAL A 556 15.85 -28.26 15.55
N LEU A 557 16.61 -28.19 16.64
CA LEU A 557 17.75 -29.05 16.91
C LEU A 557 17.53 -29.81 18.22
N THR A 558 17.61 -31.13 18.17
CA THR A 558 17.69 -31.95 19.38
C THR A 558 19.14 -31.96 19.88
N GLU A 559 19.33 -32.28 21.17
CA GLU A 559 20.68 -32.44 21.73
C GLU A 559 21.52 -33.45 20.97
N SER A 560 20.89 -34.53 20.49
CA SER A 560 21.55 -35.52 19.64
C SER A 560 22.09 -34.89 18.36
N ILE A 561 21.27 -34.10 17.62
CA ILE A 561 21.71 -33.45 16.39
C ILE A 561 22.85 -32.46 16.64
N ILE A 562 22.83 -31.74 17.76
CA ILE A 562 23.89 -30.82 18.15
C ILE A 562 25.19 -31.59 18.42
N ASN A 563 25.11 -32.67 19.21
CA ASN A 563 26.27 -33.50 19.55
C ASN A 563 26.84 -34.21 18.31
N ASP A 564 25.99 -34.72 17.43
CA ASP A 564 26.41 -35.37 16.18
C ASP A 564 27.04 -34.35 15.22
N THR A 565 26.50 -33.13 15.17
CA THR A 565 27.05 -32.03 14.36
C THR A 565 28.45 -31.63 14.85
N ARG A 566 28.59 -31.53 16.21
CA ARG A 566 29.89 -31.25 16.84
C ARG A 566 30.88 -32.37 16.53
N ALA A 567 30.51 -33.63 16.74
CA ALA A 567 31.37 -34.79 16.47
C ALA A 567 31.80 -34.86 15.00
N ASN A 568 30.87 -34.58 14.06
CA ASN A 568 31.16 -34.55 12.63
C ASN A 568 32.19 -33.45 12.30
N LEU A 569 32.03 -32.24 12.85
CA LEU A 569 32.94 -31.13 12.63
C LEU A 569 34.33 -31.45 13.23
N VAL A 570 34.41 -31.96 14.45
CA VAL A 570 35.66 -32.37 15.10
C VAL A 570 36.40 -33.40 14.27
N ASN A 571 35.69 -34.46 13.84
CA ASN A 571 36.31 -35.52 13.02
C ASN A 571 36.84 -35.00 11.68
N ALA A 572 36.08 -34.12 11.02
CA ALA A 572 36.49 -33.53 9.75
C ALA A 572 37.69 -32.58 9.91
N LEU A 573 37.71 -31.77 10.97
CA LEU A 573 38.85 -30.87 11.25
C LEU A 573 40.12 -31.62 11.65
N LYS A 574 40.01 -32.72 12.41
CA LYS A 574 41.18 -33.61 12.71
C LYS A 574 41.79 -34.26 11.47
N GLN A 575 40.99 -34.47 10.41
CA GLN A 575 41.48 -34.99 9.13
C GLN A 575 42.03 -33.88 8.23
N THR A 576 41.86 -32.63 8.60
CA THR A 576 42.37 -31.47 7.87
C THR A 576 43.71 -31.05 8.48
N ASP A 577 44.78 -30.94 7.67
CA ASP A 577 46.06 -30.42 8.13
C ASP A 577 45.95 -28.90 8.38
N LEU A 578 45.60 -28.51 9.61
CA LEU A 578 45.38 -27.11 9.99
C LEU A 578 46.64 -26.25 9.85
N ARG A 579 47.84 -26.84 9.83
CA ARG A 579 49.11 -26.14 9.56
C ARG A 579 49.22 -25.59 8.15
N LYS A 580 48.42 -26.12 7.22
CA LYS A 580 48.36 -25.66 5.82
C LYS A 580 47.28 -24.61 5.58
N VAL A 581 46.46 -24.33 6.55
CA VAL A 581 45.42 -23.28 6.47
C VAL A 581 46.10 -21.92 6.60
N ARG A 582 45.90 -21.05 5.61
CA ARG A 582 46.64 -19.79 5.46
C ARG A 582 46.24 -18.75 6.49
N ASP A 583 44.92 -18.67 6.78
CA ASP A 583 44.33 -17.68 7.63
C ASP A 583 42.99 -18.15 8.19
N GLU A 584 42.42 -17.34 9.11
CA GLU A 584 41.12 -17.55 9.73
C GLU A 584 39.98 -17.62 8.70
N THR A 585 40.08 -16.88 7.60
CA THR A 585 39.06 -16.84 6.55
C THR A 585 38.94 -18.17 5.81
N GLU A 586 40.08 -18.78 5.52
CA GLU A 586 40.16 -20.11 4.90
C GLU A 586 39.59 -21.20 5.81
N LEU A 587 39.93 -21.15 7.12
CA LEU A 587 39.39 -22.07 8.14
C LEU A 587 37.88 -21.92 8.29
N SER A 588 37.40 -20.68 8.36
CA SER A 588 35.96 -20.37 8.37
C SER A 588 35.26 -20.92 7.14
N GLY A 589 35.86 -20.85 5.96
CA GLY A 589 35.33 -21.43 4.73
C GLY A 589 35.20 -22.95 4.80
N ILE A 590 36.23 -23.63 5.38
CA ILE A 590 36.22 -25.08 5.58
C ILE A 590 35.10 -25.48 6.55
N ILE A 591 34.99 -24.82 7.69
CA ILE A 591 33.95 -25.05 8.71
C ILE A 591 32.56 -24.91 8.09
N ARG A 592 32.30 -23.81 7.36
CA ARG A 592 31.03 -23.58 6.68
C ARG A 592 30.68 -24.71 5.73
N ARG A 593 31.62 -25.17 4.93
CA ARG A 593 31.40 -26.25 3.96
C ARG A 593 31.05 -27.57 4.62
N ILE A 594 31.77 -27.95 5.69
CA ILE A 594 31.56 -29.18 6.45
C ILE A 594 30.14 -29.15 7.08
N LEU A 595 29.84 -28.09 7.82
CA LEU A 595 28.56 -27.94 8.52
C LEU A 595 27.38 -27.85 7.55
N LYS A 596 27.49 -27.09 6.47
CA LYS A 596 26.44 -26.97 5.45
C LYS A 596 26.05 -28.34 4.88
N ASN A 597 27.04 -29.14 4.49
CA ASN A 597 26.81 -30.45 3.90
C ASN A 597 26.17 -31.43 4.91
N TYR A 598 26.67 -31.40 6.15
CA TYR A 598 26.16 -32.29 7.20
C TYR A 598 24.73 -31.90 7.62
N LEU A 599 24.50 -30.63 7.97
CA LEU A 599 23.20 -30.15 8.43
C LEU A 599 22.11 -30.33 7.35
N PHE A 600 22.40 -30.02 6.09
CA PHE A 600 21.44 -30.29 5.02
C PHE A 600 21.06 -31.76 4.90
N LYS A 601 22.04 -32.66 5.07
CA LYS A 601 21.78 -34.13 5.04
C LYS A 601 20.84 -34.56 6.16
N VAL A 602 21.03 -34.02 7.37
CA VAL A 602 20.31 -34.43 8.59
C VAL A 602 18.97 -33.70 8.74
N THR A 603 18.93 -32.39 8.52
CA THR A 603 17.77 -31.52 8.80
C THR A 603 16.97 -31.13 7.57
N LYS A 604 17.50 -31.31 6.36
CA LYS A 604 17.00 -30.74 5.09
C LYS A 604 16.88 -29.23 5.08
N LYS A 605 17.50 -28.57 6.07
CA LYS A 605 17.59 -27.12 6.21
C LYS A 605 19.01 -26.66 5.86
N ASN A 606 19.13 -25.40 5.50
CA ASN A 606 20.37 -24.78 5.05
C ASN A 606 20.70 -23.55 5.91
N PRO A 607 20.86 -23.71 7.25
CA PRO A 607 20.97 -22.57 8.16
C PRO A 607 22.17 -21.70 7.80
N MET A 608 22.06 -20.42 8.17
CA MET A 608 23.21 -19.51 8.12
C MET A 608 24.28 -20.03 9.08
N ILE A 609 25.51 -20.20 8.61
CA ILE A 609 26.61 -20.69 9.43
C ILE A 609 27.59 -19.56 9.69
N LEU A 610 27.77 -19.25 10.98
CA LEU A 610 28.72 -18.27 11.48
C LEU A 610 29.87 -18.99 12.22
N PRO A 611 31.00 -19.27 11.55
CA PRO A 611 32.18 -19.75 12.23
C PRO A 611 32.83 -18.63 13.05
N VAL A 612 33.19 -18.93 14.27
CA VAL A 612 34.00 -18.09 15.16
C VAL A 612 35.26 -18.89 15.46
N VAL A 613 36.38 -18.47 14.90
CA VAL A 613 37.69 -19.09 15.12
C VAL A 613 38.39 -18.33 16.25
N MET A 614 38.91 -19.05 17.24
CA MET A 614 39.68 -18.51 18.35
C MET A 614 41.04 -19.18 18.37
N VAL A 615 42.11 -18.41 18.40
CA VAL A 615 43.47 -18.87 18.62
C VAL A 615 43.74 -18.78 20.09
N VAL A 616 44.11 -19.87 20.76
CA VAL A 616 44.28 -19.98 22.22
C VAL A 616 45.62 -20.59 22.58
#